data_dab92f389994c6e01a541095dfdeb27c
#
_entry.id   dab92f389994c6e01a541095dfdeb27c
#
_cell.length_a   1.000
_cell.length_b   1.000
_cell.length_c   1.000
_cell.angle_alpha   90.00
_cell.angle_beta   90.00
_cell.angle_gamma   90.00
#
_symmetry.space_group_name_H-M   'P 1'
#
loop_
_entity.id
_entity.type
_entity.pdbx_description
1 polymer ?
#
loop_
_entity_poly.entity_id
_entity_poly.type
_entity_poly.pdbx_seq_one_letter_code
_entity_poly.pdbx_strand_id
1 'polypeptide(L)'
;MWVWAASALLTFAVYFSIPAHADPGSIEPQVMRYALASAPAMCAVLDKYPTLPGVEGVLQGIQNDSGFTPYQAGEALAVGVQVQCPRHVALLQRFADTYAPRTSGVGATV
;
A
#
# COMPACT_ATOMS: atom_id res chain seq x y z
N MET A 1 29.56 26.78 20.30
CA MET A 1 29.71 25.58 19.50
C MET A 1 28.81 24.47 19.92
N TRP A 2 28.84 24.14 21.15
CA TRP A 2 28.04 23.06 21.71
C TRP A 2 26.56 23.30 21.58
N VAL A 3 26.17 24.56 21.76
CA VAL A 3 24.77 24.96 21.68
C VAL A 3 24.21 24.70 20.28
N TRP A 4 25.03 24.89 19.30
CA TRP A 4 24.61 24.70 17.92
C TRP A 4 24.28 23.25 17.63
N ALA A 5 25.14 22.35 18.09
CA ALA A 5 24.90 20.92 17.83
C ALA A 5 23.62 20.47 18.51
N ALA A 6 23.41 20.94 19.74
CA ALA A 6 22.19 20.57 20.45
C ALA A 6 20.93 21.07 19.71
N SER A 7 21.00 22.31 19.27
CA SER A 7 19.86 22.86 18.53
C SER A 7 19.56 22.10 17.26
N ALA A 8 20.59 21.74 16.55
CA ALA A 8 20.41 20.97 15.32
C ALA A 8 19.75 19.64 15.58
N LEU A 9 20.15 18.97 16.65
CA LEU A 9 19.57 17.68 16.98
C LEU A 9 18.10 17.78 17.33
N LEU A 10 17.75 18.80 18.10
CA LEU A 10 16.35 19.01 18.47
C LEU A 10 15.50 19.28 17.25
N THR A 11 15.98 20.12 16.37
CA THR A 11 15.26 20.45 15.16
C THR A 11 15.01 19.20 14.33
N PHE A 12 16.01 18.37 14.23
CA PHE A 12 15.91 17.17 13.44
C PHE A 12 14.87 16.21 14.01
N ALA A 13 14.86 16.06 15.32
CA ALA A 13 13.90 15.18 15.97
C ALA A 13 12.46 15.63 15.73
N VAL A 14 12.22 16.92 15.84
CA VAL A 14 10.89 17.47 15.59
C VAL A 14 10.48 17.23 14.15
N TYR A 15 11.39 17.42 13.25
CA TYR A 15 11.13 17.24 11.84
C TYR A 15 10.69 15.81 11.54
N PHE A 16 11.32 14.84 12.16
CA PHE A 16 10.96 13.45 11.96
C PHE A 16 9.59 13.10 12.51
N SER A 17 9.26 13.67 13.63
CA SER A 17 8.00 13.32 14.29
C SER A 17 6.79 13.76 13.49
N ILE A 18 6.84 14.95 12.95
CA ILE A 18 5.68 15.53 12.28
C ILE A 18 5.23 14.74 11.06
N PRO A 19 6.12 14.39 10.12
CA PRO A 19 5.69 13.66 8.94
C PRO A 19 5.07 12.31 9.27
N ALA A 20 5.59 11.64 10.28
CA ALA A 20 5.09 10.33 10.65
C ALA A 20 3.64 10.36 11.08
N HIS A 21 3.21 11.46 11.67
CA HIS A 21 1.84 11.58 12.12
C HIS A 21 0.92 12.19 11.09
N ALA A 22 1.45 13.05 10.25
CA ALA A 22 0.63 13.90 9.43
C ALA A 22 0.30 13.34 8.08
N ASP A 23 0.90 12.25 7.66
CA ASP A 23 0.73 11.75 6.30
C ASP A 23 -0.12 10.49 6.28
N PRO A 24 -1.45 10.64 6.14
CA PRO A 24 -2.33 9.47 6.10
C PRO A 24 -2.16 8.63 4.84
N GLY A 25 -1.51 9.17 3.83
CA GLY A 25 -1.26 8.43 2.61
C GLY A 25 -0.02 7.57 2.65
N SER A 26 0.78 7.69 3.71
CA SER A 26 2.00 6.91 3.82
C SER A 26 1.70 5.45 4.07
N ILE A 27 2.45 4.60 3.41
CA ILE A 27 2.33 3.17 3.59
C ILE A 27 3.33 2.76 4.67
N GLU A 28 2.88 1.97 5.61
CA GLU A 28 3.72 1.52 6.70
C GLU A 28 4.94 0.77 6.17
N PRO A 29 6.10 0.93 6.81
CA PRO A 29 7.31 0.27 6.32
C PRO A 29 7.20 -1.24 6.17
N GLN A 30 6.48 -1.89 7.07
CA GLN A 30 6.30 -3.33 7.00
C GLN A 30 5.47 -3.74 5.79
N VAL A 31 4.46 -2.96 5.46
CA VAL A 31 3.63 -3.22 4.28
C VAL A 31 4.46 -3.00 3.02
N MET A 32 5.22 -1.91 2.99
CA MET A 32 6.08 -1.63 1.86
C MET A 32 7.10 -2.73 1.64
N ARG A 33 7.75 -3.18 2.70
CA ARG A 33 8.74 -4.25 2.60
C ARG A 33 8.13 -5.52 2.06
N TYR A 34 6.97 -5.88 2.59
CA TYR A 34 6.27 -7.07 2.12
C TYR A 34 5.92 -6.94 0.65
N ALA A 35 5.40 -5.78 0.26
CA ALA A 35 4.98 -5.54 -1.11
C ALA A 35 6.14 -5.72 -2.08
N LEU A 36 7.29 -5.11 -1.76
CA LEU A 36 8.43 -5.19 -2.65
C LEU A 36 9.00 -6.61 -2.74
N ALA A 37 9.03 -7.31 -1.61
CA ALA A 37 9.55 -8.68 -1.60
C ALA A 37 8.61 -9.65 -2.32
N SER A 38 7.30 -9.41 -2.25
CA SER A 38 6.31 -10.32 -2.80
C SER A 38 5.82 -9.93 -4.18
N ALA A 39 6.24 -8.78 -4.68
CA ALA A 39 5.75 -8.28 -5.96
C ALA A 39 5.91 -9.28 -7.11
N PRO A 40 7.05 -9.96 -7.27
CA PRO A 40 7.15 -10.92 -8.36
C PRO A 40 6.12 -12.04 -8.27
N ALA A 41 5.84 -12.52 -7.07
CA ALA A 41 4.86 -13.58 -6.89
C ALA A 41 3.45 -13.09 -7.16
N MET A 42 3.12 -11.89 -6.72
CA MET A 42 1.83 -11.29 -7.00
C MET A 42 1.61 -11.15 -8.49
N CYS A 43 2.61 -10.64 -9.19
CA CYS A 43 2.53 -10.42 -10.62
C CYS A 43 2.41 -11.73 -11.38
N ALA A 44 3.10 -12.76 -10.93
CA ALA A 44 3.01 -14.07 -11.58
C ALA A 44 1.60 -14.62 -11.52
N VAL A 45 0.94 -14.47 -10.38
CA VAL A 45 -0.44 -14.92 -10.25
C VAL A 45 -1.37 -14.10 -11.14
N LEU A 46 -1.20 -12.79 -11.17
CA LEU A 46 -2.05 -11.95 -12.01
C LEU A 46 -1.80 -12.14 -13.49
N ASP A 47 -0.58 -12.50 -13.87
CA ASP A 47 -0.33 -12.84 -15.26
C ASP A 47 -1.11 -14.08 -15.68
N LYS A 48 -1.24 -15.04 -14.77
CA LYS A 48 -1.94 -16.26 -15.03
C LYS A 48 -3.45 -16.09 -14.91
N TYR A 49 -3.88 -15.26 -13.96
CA TYR A 49 -5.29 -15.03 -13.69
C TYR A 49 -5.59 -13.54 -13.67
N PRO A 50 -5.58 -12.87 -14.84
CA PRO A 50 -5.82 -11.43 -14.91
C PRO A 50 -7.31 -11.10 -14.83
N THR A 51 -7.93 -11.52 -13.76
CA THR A 51 -9.37 -11.41 -13.57
C THR A 51 -9.67 -10.88 -12.18
N LEU A 52 -10.89 -10.43 -11.96
CA LEU A 52 -11.29 -9.98 -10.63
C LEU A 52 -11.14 -11.07 -9.58
N PRO A 53 -11.57 -12.32 -9.84
CA PRO A 53 -11.27 -13.39 -8.87
C PRO A 53 -9.78 -13.61 -8.65
N GLY A 54 -8.96 -13.39 -9.67
CA GLY A 54 -7.51 -13.49 -9.52
C GLY A 54 -6.98 -12.46 -8.54
N VAL A 55 -7.47 -11.22 -8.62
CA VAL A 55 -7.09 -10.18 -7.67
C VAL A 55 -7.50 -10.58 -6.26
N GLU A 56 -8.72 -11.05 -6.11
CA GLU A 56 -9.21 -11.46 -4.80
C GLU A 56 -8.36 -12.58 -4.22
N GLY A 57 -7.97 -13.54 -5.04
CA GLY A 57 -7.10 -14.62 -4.61
C GLY A 57 -5.76 -14.12 -4.10
N VAL A 58 -5.17 -13.15 -4.80
CA VAL A 58 -3.91 -12.57 -4.35
C VAL A 58 -4.09 -11.85 -3.01
N LEU A 59 -5.18 -11.09 -2.87
CA LEU A 59 -5.44 -10.39 -1.61
C LEU A 59 -5.59 -11.37 -0.45
N GLN A 60 -6.31 -12.45 -0.66
CA GLN A 60 -6.45 -13.46 0.37
C GLN A 60 -5.12 -14.11 0.72
N GLY A 61 -4.31 -14.38 -0.30
CA GLY A 61 -2.98 -14.93 -0.08
C GLY A 61 -2.11 -14.02 0.74
N ILE A 62 -2.15 -12.71 0.45
CA ILE A 62 -1.40 -11.72 1.22
C ILE A 62 -1.84 -11.72 2.68
N GLN A 63 -3.14 -11.71 2.92
CA GLN A 63 -3.66 -11.70 4.28
C GLN A 63 -3.26 -12.95 5.04
N ASN A 64 -3.34 -14.10 4.40
CA ASN A 64 -2.98 -15.37 5.04
C ASN A 64 -1.50 -15.45 5.34
N ASP A 65 -0.68 -14.93 4.45
CA ASP A 65 0.76 -15.01 4.57
C ASP A 65 1.31 -14.01 5.59
N SER A 66 0.76 -12.82 5.60
CA SER A 66 1.32 -11.71 6.39
C SER A 66 0.53 -11.42 7.67
N GLY A 67 -0.73 -11.80 7.72
CA GLY A 67 -1.60 -11.39 8.80
C GLY A 67 -2.10 -9.96 8.66
N PHE A 68 -1.89 -9.35 7.50
CA PHE A 68 -2.33 -7.98 7.26
C PHE A 68 -3.86 -7.90 7.24
N THR A 69 -4.35 -6.71 7.56
CA THR A 69 -5.77 -6.41 7.36
C THR A 69 -6.08 -6.35 5.87
N PRO A 70 -7.35 -6.44 5.48
CA PRO A 70 -7.71 -6.27 4.07
C PRO A 70 -7.20 -4.97 3.47
N TYR A 71 -7.23 -3.89 4.24
CA TYR A 71 -6.74 -2.60 3.77
C TYR A 71 -5.23 -2.66 3.50
N GLN A 72 -4.48 -3.21 4.43
CA GLN A 72 -3.03 -3.35 4.27
C GLN A 72 -2.69 -4.27 3.11
N ALA A 73 -3.46 -5.34 2.93
CA ALA A 73 -3.25 -6.23 1.80
C ALA A 73 -3.47 -5.51 0.48
N GLY A 74 -4.49 -4.66 0.42
CA GLY A 74 -4.74 -3.84 -0.76
C GLY A 74 -3.61 -2.89 -1.04
N GLU A 75 -3.06 -2.26 -0.01
CA GLU A 75 -1.91 -1.38 -0.17
C GLU A 75 -0.71 -2.13 -0.71
N ALA A 76 -0.44 -3.31 -0.14
CA ALA A 76 0.70 -4.11 -0.56
C ALA A 76 0.55 -4.52 -2.03
N LEU A 77 -0.64 -4.94 -2.42
CA LEU A 77 -0.89 -5.33 -3.80
C LEU A 77 -0.72 -4.16 -4.75
N ALA A 78 -1.24 -3.00 -4.39
CA ALA A 78 -1.14 -1.82 -5.23
C ALA A 78 0.32 -1.44 -5.45
N VAL A 79 1.12 -1.44 -4.40
CA VAL A 79 2.54 -1.11 -4.51
C VAL A 79 3.25 -2.15 -5.37
N GLY A 80 3.02 -3.43 -5.10
CA GLY A 80 3.69 -4.50 -5.83
C GLY A 80 3.40 -4.46 -7.32
N VAL A 81 2.15 -4.21 -7.67
CA VAL A 81 1.76 -4.13 -9.08
C VAL A 81 2.38 -2.91 -9.75
N GLN A 82 2.34 -1.76 -9.08
CA GLN A 82 2.90 -0.55 -9.67
C GLN A 82 4.39 -0.68 -9.92
N VAL A 83 5.09 -1.35 -9.02
CA VAL A 83 6.54 -1.49 -9.13
C VAL A 83 6.93 -2.58 -10.12
N GLN A 84 6.24 -3.71 -10.09
CA GLN A 84 6.68 -4.90 -10.81
C GLN A 84 5.90 -5.18 -12.09
N CYS A 85 4.60 -4.92 -12.10
CA CYS A 85 3.76 -5.23 -13.27
C CYS A 85 2.68 -4.17 -13.46
N PRO A 86 3.09 -2.94 -13.84
CA PRO A 86 2.12 -1.85 -13.99
C PRO A 86 1.04 -2.12 -15.03
N ARG A 87 1.25 -3.10 -15.89
CA ARG A 87 0.22 -3.51 -16.85
C ARG A 87 -1.06 -3.98 -16.18
N HIS A 88 -0.98 -4.35 -14.92
CA HIS A 88 -2.16 -4.80 -14.18
C HIS A 88 -2.82 -3.71 -13.34
N VAL A 89 -2.36 -2.47 -13.44
CA VAL A 89 -2.97 -1.37 -12.69
C VAL A 89 -4.44 -1.21 -13.07
N ALA A 90 -4.75 -1.30 -14.36
CA ALA A 90 -6.14 -1.19 -14.81
C ALA A 90 -7.02 -2.28 -14.22
N LEU A 91 -6.47 -3.48 -14.06
CA LEU A 91 -7.20 -4.57 -13.43
C LEU A 91 -7.52 -4.26 -11.98
N LEU A 92 -6.55 -3.70 -11.25
CA LEU A 92 -6.77 -3.31 -9.87
C LEU A 92 -7.82 -2.21 -9.77
N GLN A 93 -7.81 -1.27 -10.70
CA GLN A 93 -8.81 -0.21 -10.72
C GLN A 93 -10.20 -0.77 -10.95
N ARG A 94 -10.33 -1.72 -11.86
CA ARG A 94 -11.62 -2.38 -12.08
C ARG A 94 -12.08 -3.13 -10.84
N PHE A 95 -11.14 -3.77 -10.16
CA PHE A 95 -11.46 -4.46 -8.92
C PHE A 95 -11.98 -3.47 -7.88
N ALA A 96 -11.29 -2.36 -7.72
CA ALA A 96 -11.70 -1.32 -6.77
C ALA A 96 -13.08 -0.77 -7.13
N ASP A 97 -13.31 -0.50 -8.41
CA ASP A 97 -14.61 0.03 -8.85
C ASP A 97 -15.74 -0.95 -8.60
N THR A 98 -15.45 -2.23 -8.72
CA THR A 98 -16.47 -3.26 -8.55
C THR A 98 -16.78 -3.56 -7.09
N TYR A 99 -15.75 -3.62 -6.26
CA TYR A 99 -15.87 -4.08 -4.89
C TYR A 99 -15.65 -3.02 -3.84
N ALA A 100 -15.10 -1.86 -4.22
CA ALA A 100 -14.88 -0.81 -3.24
C ALA A 100 -16.22 -0.35 -2.68
N PRO A 101 -16.24 0.00 -1.42
CA PRO A 101 -17.48 0.45 -0.80
C PRO A 101 -18.04 1.66 -1.54
N ARG A 102 -19.29 1.61 -1.83
CA ARG A 102 -19.96 2.75 -2.42
C ARG A 102 -19.93 3.96 -1.52
N THR A 103 -19.67 3.72 -0.26
CA THR A 103 -19.51 4.79 0.69
C THR A 103 -18.40 5.74 0.29
N SER A 104 -17.35 5.25 -0.34
CA SER A 104 -16.31 6.18 -0.81
C SER A 104 -16.87 7.11 -1.84
N GLY A 105 -17.61 6.57 -2.78
CA GLY A 105 -18.22 7.39 -3.79
C GLY A 105 -19.29 8.29 -3.20
N VAL A 106 -20.05 7.77 -2.27
CA VAL A 106 -21.08 8.55 -1.61
C VAL A 106 -20.45 9.68 -0.81
N GLY A 107 -19.39 9.38 -0.10
CA GLY A 107 -18.68 10.41 0.63
C GLY A 107 -18.17 11.50 -0.28
N ALA A 108 -17.74 11.13 -1.45
CA ALA A 108 -17.28 12.11 -2.41
C ALA A 108 -18.41 12.95 -2.96
N THR A 109 -19.57 12.38 -3.07
CA THR A 109 -20.71 13.08 -3.63
C THR A 109 -21.39 13.99 -2.63
N VAL A 110 -21.19 13.70 -1.40
CA VAL A 110 -21.77 14.52 -0.36
C VAL A 110 -20.92 15.74 -0.09
#